data_668352df4f1e9c7225efc419f81f9418
#
_entry.id   668352df4f1e9c7225efc419f81f9418
#
_cell.length_a   1.000
_cell.length_b   1.000
_cell.length_c   1.000
_cell.angle_alpha   90.00
_cell.angle_beta   90.00
_cell.angle_gamma   90.00
#
_symmetry.space_group_name_H-M   'P 1'
#
loop_
_entity.id
_entity.type
_entity.pdbx_description
1 polymer ?
#
loop_
_entity_poly.entity_id
_entity_poly.type
_entity_poly.pdbx_seq_one_letter_code
_entity_poly.pdbx_strand_id
1 'polypeptide(L)'
;MEPGNATVSIEEAKLLQSSLQTAYGSTPAENPAIYRDLSPFSLDERFGNNEQWLKDVAVRTYHDIDVNWRIKERGQSVFYRNYVPSSELINRLQKMGNERAEFMQTYQTGYRLNGQRHPHSWSIIDAEECVQWILGVWER
;
A
#
# COMPACT_ATOMS: atom_id res chain seq x y z
N MET A 1 -23.07 -15.26 11.22
CA MET A 1 -21.89 -14.48 10.76
C MET A 1 -20.68 -15.15 11.38
N GLU A 2 -19.93 -15.92 10.61
CA GLU A 2 -18.78 -16.67 11.16
C GLU A 2 -17.63 -15.74 11.54
N PRO A 3 -16.98 -15.95 12.69
CA PRO A 3 -15.89 -15.12 13.17
C PRO A 3 -14.54 -15.35 12.42
N GLY A 4 -14.56 -16.06 11.31
CA GLY A 4 -13.36 -16.54 10.64
C GLY A 4 -12.45 -15.47 9.98
N ASN A 5 -12.96 -14.27 9.69
CA ASN A 5 -12.21 -13.30 8.90
C ASN A 5 -11.31 -12.33 9.71
N ALA A 6 -11.63 -12.11 10.97
CA ALA A 6 -10.76 -11.29 11.84
C ALA A 6 -9.50 -12.08 12.26
N THR A 7 -9.64 -13.40 12.39
CA THR A 7 -8.53 -14.29 12.81
C THR A 7 -7.44 -14.38 11.74
N VAL A 8 -7.80 -14.47 10.47
CA VAL A 8 -6.84 -14.55 9.35
C VAL A 8 -6.00 -13.26 9.27
N SER A 9 -6.60 -12.08 9.43
CA SER A 9 -5.86 -10.83 9.42
C SER A 9 -4.94 -10.66 10.63
N ILE A 10 -5.30 -11.22 11.79
CA ILE A 10 -4.46 -11.24 13.00
C ILE A 10 -3.28 -12.21 12.83
N GLU A 11 -3.52 -13.37 12.25
CA GLU A 11 -2.45 -14.36 11.97
C GLU A 11 -1.47 -13.83 10.92
N GLU A 12 -1.95 -13.22 9.84
CA GLU A 12 -1.10 -12.57 8.85
C GLU A 12 -0.26 -11.44 9.48
N ALA A 13 -0.85 -10.63 10.34
CA ALA A 13 -0.14 -9.58 11.05
C ALA A 13 0.93 -10.14 12.01
N LYS A 14 0.64 -11.21 12.72
CA LYS A 14 1.60 -11.91 13.59
C LYS A 14 2.74 -12.52 12.80
N LEU A 15 2.45 -13.16 11.66
CA LEU A 15 3.45 -13.73 10.77
C LEU A 15 4.38 -12.65 10.22
N LEU A 16 3.83 -11.54 9.77
CA LEU A 16 4.60 -10.39 9.29
C LEU A 16 5.48 -9.82 10.41
N GLN A 17 4.92 -9.62 11.59
CA GLN A 17 5.67 -9.14 12.77
C GLN A 17 6.82 -10.08 13.13
N SER A 18 6.58 -11.39 13.14
CA SER A 18 7.62 -12.40 13.41
C SER A 18 8.72 -12.38 12.35
N SER A 19 8.34 -12.25 11.06
CA SER A 19 9.30 -12.15 9.96
C SER A 19 10.15 -10.88 10.06
N LEU A 20 9.55 -9.75 10.38
CA LEU A 20 10.25 -8.49 10.61
C LEU A 20 11.19 -8.58 11.82
N GLN A 21 10.73 -9.14 12.93
CA GLN A 21 11.55 -9.36 14.13
C GLN A 21 12.76 -10.28 13.84
N THR A 22 12.56 -11.32 13.03
CA THR A 22 13.65 -12.20 12.60
C THR A 22 14.65 -11.46 11.71
N ALA A 23 14.17 -10.63 10.78
CA ALA A 23 15.03 -9.92 9.85
C ALA A 23 15.82 -8.75 10.49
N TYR A 24 15.22 -8.06 11.46
CA TYR A 24 15.76 -6.81 12.03
C TYR A 24 16.10 -6.91 13.53
N GLY A 25 15.90 -8.06 14.15
CA GLY A 25 16.23 -8.34 15.54
C GLY A 25 15.31 -7.69 16.58
N SER A 26 14.27 -6.97 16.17
CA SER A 26 13.34 -6.28 17.05
C SER A 26 12.00 -6.02 16.37
N THR A 27 10.97 -5.69 17.14
CA THR A 27 9.69 -5.21 16.63
C THR A 27 9.70 -3.68 16.43
N PRO A 28 8.77 -3.11 15.65
CA PRO A 28 8.64 -1.65 15.51
C PRO A 28 8.42 -0.92 16.85
N ALA A 29 7.76 -1.57 17.82
CA ALA A 29 7.53 -1.00 19.13
C ALA A 29 8.80 -0.94 19.97
N GLU A 30 9.69 -1.93 19.83
CA GLU A 30 10.95 -2.03 20.60
C GLU A 30 12.05 -1.14 20.02
N ASN A 31 12.13 -1.05 18.69
CA ASN A 31 13.16 -0.23 18.03
C ASN A 31 12.58 0.54 16.83
N PRO A 32 11.85 1.62 17.06
CA PRO A 32 11.22 2.41 16.00
C PRO A 32 12.24 3.05 15.04
N ALA A 33 13.48 3.28 15.48
CA ALA A 33 14.51 3.92 14.65
C ALA A 33 14.87 3.09 13.41
N ILE A 34 15.09 1.77 13.56
CA ILE A 34 15.37 0.90 12.42
C ILE A 34 14.23 0.94 11.41
N TYR A 35 12.99 0.86 11.89
CA TYR A 35 11.82 0.84 11.01
C TYR A 35 11.57 2.18 10.33
N ARG A 36 11.86 3.30 11.01
CA ARG A 36 11.84 4.62 10.39
C ARG A 36 12.81 4.71 9.22
N ASP A 37 14.04 4.25 9.40
CA ASP A 37 15.08 4.35 8.38
C ASP A 37 14.80 3.45 7.15
N LEU A 38 14.03 2.37 7.35
CA LEU A 38 13.61 1.44 6.28
C LEU A 38 12.28 1.80 5.63
N SER A 39 11.45 2.62 6.26
CA SER A 39 10.12 2.95 5.76
C SER A 39 10.18 4.12 4.78
N PRO A 40 9.78 3.96 3.53
CA PRO A 40 9.73 5.07 2.57
C PRO A 40 8.72 6.13 2.99
N PHE A 41 7.62 5.71 3.61
CA PHE A 41 6.57 6.60 4.10
C PHE A 41 5.75 5.94 5.23
N SER A 42 5.32 6.74 6.20
CA SER A 42 4.33 6.38 7.20
C SER A 42 3.50 7.60 7.60
N LEU A 43 2.23 7.40 7.92
CA LEU A 43 1.38 8.43 8.55
C LEU A 43 1.82 8.72 9.99
N ASP A 44 2.45 7.77 10.64
CA ASP A 44 3.06 7.94 11.96
C ASP A 44 4.49 8.47 11.77
N GLU A 45 4.71 9.70 12.20
CA GLU A 45 6.01 10.39 12.06
C GLU A 45 7.19 9.65 12.71
N ARG A 46 6.91 8.77 13.68
CA ARG A 46 7.94 7.92 14.29
C ARG A 46 8.58 6.95 13.29
N PHE A 47 7.86 6.61 12.20
CA PHE A 47 8.26 5.63 11.20
C PHE A 47 8.31 6.19 9.77
N GLY A 48 8.27 7.51 9.60
CA GLY A 48 8.18 8.18 8.29
C GLY A 48 9.29 9.19 8.05
N ASN A 49 9.00 10.14 7.17
CA ASN A 49 9.85 11.26 6.74
C ASN A 49 10.94 10.89 5.72
N ASN A 50 10.87 9.73 5.09
CA ASN A 50 11.79 9.34 4.01
C ASN A 50 11.22 9.62 2.61
N GLU A 51 9.97 10.08 2.51
CA GLU A 51 9.34 10.44 1.24
C GLU A 51 10.10 11.53 0.47
N GLN A 52 10.90 12.34 1.13
CA GLN A 52 11.77 13.33 0.49
C GLN A 52 12.75 12.68 -0.52
N TRP A 53 13.16 11.44 -0.30
CA TRP A 53 14.03 10.70 -1.22
C TRP A 53 13.30 10.26 -2.49
N LEU A 54 11.98 10.29 -2.49
CA LEU A 54 11.13 9.96 -3.62
C LEU A 54 10.68 11.19 -4.42
N LYS A 55 11.08 12.40 -4.03
CA LYS A 55 10.61 13.64 -4.67
C LYS A 55 10.91 13.70 -6.17
N ASP A 56 12.00 13.10 -6.62
CA ASP A 56 12.43 13.09 -8.02
C ASP A 56 12.22 11.71 -8.68
N VAL A 57 11.64 10.75 -7.95
CA VAL A 57 11.36 9.40 -8.44
C VAL A 57 9.93 9.34 -8.95
N ALA A 58 9.71 8.76 -10.13
CA ALA A 58 8.37 8.49 -10.61
C ALA A 58 7.71 7.41 -9.73
N VAL A 59 6.60 7.76 -9.12
CA VAL A 59 5.86 6.88 -8.20
C VAL A 59 4.42 6.76 -8.64
N ARG A 60 3.95 5.55 -8.90
CA ARG A 60 2.55 5.28 -9.19
C ARG A 60 2.04 4.16 -8.30
N THR A 61 0.90 4.38 -7.67
CA THR A 61 0.23 3.40 -6.81
C THR A 61 -1.12 3.01 -7.40
N TYR A 62 -1.49 1.74 -7.27
CA TYR A 62 -2.76 1.21 -7.77
C TYR A 62 -3.60 0.66 -6.63
N HIS A 63 -4.86 1.06 -6.58
CA HIS A 63 -5.78 0.66 -5.51
C HIS A 63 -7.17 0.37 -6.04
N ASP A 64 -7.67 -0.82 -5.75
CA ASP A 64 -9.07 -1.18 -5.97
C ASP A 64 -9.87 -0.84 -4.71
N ILE A 65 -10.57 0.29 -4.76
CA ILE A 65 -11.26 0.87 -3.61
C ILE A 65 -12.74 0.47 -3.66
N ASP A 66 -13.07 -0.59 -2.92
CA ASP A 66 -14.43 -1.05 -2.71
C ASP A 66 -14.73 -1.10 -1.21
N VAL A 67 -15.16 0.04 -0.67
CA VAL A 67 -15.43 0.21 0.77
C VAL A 67 -16.57 -0.70 1.22
N ASN A 68 -17.65 -0.77 0.44
CA ASN A 68 -18.83 -1.55 0.80
C ASN A 68 -18.51 -3.06 0.85
N TRP A 69 -17.79 -3.57 -0.15
CA TRP A 69 -17.32 -4.95 -0.15
C TRP A 69 -16.45 -5.25 1.08
N ARG A 70 -15.54 -4.35 1.42
CA ARG A 70 -14.64 -4.50 2.58
C ARG A 70 -15.38 -4.56 3.90
N ILE A 71 -16.36 -3.68 4.10
CA ILE A 71 -17.17 -3.68 5.31
C ILE A 71 -17.96 -4.99 5.40
N LYS A 72 -18.60 -5.37 4.30
CA LYS A 72 -19.49 -6.54 4.26
C LYS A 72 -18.73 -7.86 4.37
N GLU A 73 -17.68 -8.05 3.58
CA GLU A 73 -16.99 -9.34 3.44
C GLU A 73 -15.80 -9.50 4.41
N ARG A 74 -15.26 -8.39 4.95
CA ARG A 74 -14.07 -8.41 5.80
C ARG A 74 -14.28 -7.77 7.17
N GLY A 75 -15.39 -7.10 7.42
CA GLY A 75 -15.64 -6.37 8.66
C GLY A 75 -14.61 -5.27 8.95
N GLN A 76 -14.01 -4.68 7.91
CA GLN A 76 -12.87 -3.78 8.04
C GLN A 76 -13.18 -2.40 7.51
N SER A 77 -12.83 -1.37 8.30
CA SER A 77 -12.96 0.02 7.89
C SER A 77 -11.83 0.46 6.93
N VAL A 78 -12.02 1.63 6.31
CA VAL A 78 -11.06 2.24 5.39
C VAL A 78 -9.73 2.64 6.06
N PHE A 79 -9.74 2.95 7.36
CA PHE A 79 -8.57 3.42 8.10
C PHE A 79 -7.41 2.42 8.16
N TYR A 80 -7.69 1.14 7.99
CA TYR A 80 -6.67 0.08 8.00
C TYR A 80 -6.25 -0.33 6.58
N ARG A 81 -6.22 0.63 5.63
CA ARG A 81 -5.96 0.34 4.22
C ARG A 81 -4.77 1.09 3.66
N ASN A 82 -4.00 0.39 2.84
CA ASN A 82 -2.81 0.93 2.21
C ASN A 82 -3.11 2.14 1.31
N TYR A 83 -4.32 2.26 0.77
CA TYR A 83 -4.66 3.41 -0.05
C TYR A 83 -4.75 4.73 0.75
N VAL A 84 -5.02 4.68 2.06
CA VAL A 84 -5.00 5.87 2.91
C VAL A 84 -3.57 6.44 3.00
N PRO A 85 -2.55 5.70 3.48
CA PRO A 85 -1.17 6.20 3.47
C PRO A 85 -0.63 6.44 2.05
N SER A 86 -1.00 5.62 1.05
CA SER A 86 -0.55 5.85 -0.33
C SER A 86 -1.08 7.15 -0.91
N SER A 87 -2.33 7.51 -0.65
CA SER A 87 -2.88 8.79 -1.12
C SER A 87 -2.18 9.98 -0.47
N GLU A 88 -1.84 9.89 0.81
CA GLU A 88 -1.09 10.94 1.49
C GLU A 88 0.36 11.02 0.99
N LEU A 89 1.02 9.89 0.73
CA LEU A 89 2.34 9.88 0.11
C LEU A 89 2.33 10.63 -1.23
N ILE A 90 1.40 10.28 -2.13
CA ILE A 90 1.30 10.94 -3.43
C ILE A 90 1.01 12.45 -3.27
N ASN A 91 0.10 12.83 -2.38
CA ASN A 91 -0.19 14.22 -2.08
C ASN A 91 1.06 14.99 -1.62
N ARG A 92 1.87 14.41 -0.73
CA ARG A 92 3.13 15.03 -0.28
C ARG A 92 4.16 15.15 -1.40
N LEU A 93 4.34 14.10 -2.20
CA LEU A 93 5.25 14.12 -3.34
C LEU A 93 4.87 15.21 -4.35
N GLN A 94 3.58 15.34 -4.68
CA GLN A 94 3.09 16.40 -5.56
C GLN A 94 3.32 17.80 -4.97
N LYS A 95 3.12 17.99 -3.67
CA LYS A 95 3.43 19.24 -2.97
C LYS A 95 4.93 19.59 -2.98
N MET A 96 5.79 18.58 -3.06
CA MET A 96 7.25 18.76 -3.23
C MET A 96 7.65 18.99 -4.69
N GLY A 97 6.70 19.07 -5.63
CA GLY A 97 6.93 19.31 -7.05
C GLY A 97 7.14 18.04 -7.89
N ASN A 98 6.85 16.86 -7.35
CA ASN A 98 6.93 15.63 -8.13
C ASN A 98 5.70 15.46 -9.02
N GLU A 99 5.80 15.89 -10.28
CA GLU A 99 4.72 15.77 -11.29
C GLU A 99 4.51 14.32 -11.77
N ARG A 100 5.39 13.38 -11.39
CA ARG A 100 5.32 11.96 -11.75
C ARG A 100 4.86 11.08 -10.59
N ALA A 101 4.28 11.68 -9.56
CA ALA A 101 3.65 10.96 -8.46
C ALA A 101 2.14 10.84 -8.72
N GLU A 102 1.65 9.62 -8.88
CA GLU A 102 0.27 9.35 -9.34
C GLU A 102 -0.43 8.31 -8.46
N PHE A 103 -1.69 8.57 -8.17
CA PHE A 103 -2.57 7.65 -7.45
C PHE A 103 -3.65 7.12 -8.41
N MET A 104 -3.58 5.84 -8.75
CA MET A 104 -4.54 5.20 -9.64
C MET A 104 -5.61 4.46 -8.82
N GLN A 105 -6.85 4.85 -9.03
CA GLN A 105 -7.99 4.22 -8.40
C GLN A 105 -8.76 3.38 -9.41
N THR A 106 -9.03 2.13 -9.03
CA THR A 106 -9.98 1.27 -9.73
C THR A 106 -11.13 0.88 -8.81
N TYR A 107 -12.18 0.32 -9.39
CA TYR A 107 -13.34 -0.13 -8.63
C TYR A 107 -13.83 -1.47 -9.15
N GLN A 108 -13.88 -2.47 -8.28
CA GLN A 108 -14.35 -3.83 -8.58
C GLN A 108 -13.57 -4.54 -9.71
N THR A 109 -12.28 -4.23 -9.87
CA THR A 109 -11.42 -4.85 -10.90
C THR A 109 -10.49 -5.92 -10.34
N GLY A 110 -10.31 -5.99 -9.02
CA GLY A 110 -9.40 -6.92 -8.37
C GLY A 110 -9.98 -8.33 -8.26
N TYR A 111 -9.50 -9.26 -9.10
CA TYR A 111 -9.87 -10.68 -9.08
C TYR A 111 -8.63 -11.57 -9.23
N ARG A 112 -8.61 -12.70 -8.55
CA ARG A 112 -7.66 -13.78 -8.77
C ARG A 112 -7.99 -14.54 -10.05
N LEU A 113 -7.05 -15.33 -10.55
CA LEU A 113 -7.25 -16.17 -11.75
C LEU A 113 -8.42 -17.16 -11.61
N ASN A 114 -8.74 -17.57 -10.39
CA ASN A 114 -9.89 -18.44 -10.12
C ASN A 114 -11.24 -17.69 -10.03
N GLY A 115 -11.28 -16.39 -10.37
CA GLY A 115 -12.45 -15.55 -10.33
C GLY A 115 -12.82 -15.01 -8.93
N GLN A 116 -12.06 -15.35 -7.90
CA GLN A 116 -12.31 -14.86 -6.54
C GLN A 116 -11.98 -13.37 -6.42
N ARG A 117 -12.89 -12.60 -5.85
CA ARG A 117 -12.67 -11.17 -5.56
C ARG A 117 -11.48 -10.97 -4.62
N HIS A 118 -10.50 -10.19 -5.06
CA HIS A 118 -9.30 -9.90 -4.28
C HIS A 118 -8.71 -8.53 -4.66
N PRO A 119 -9.02 -7.47 -3.90
CA PRO A 119 -8.62 -6.09 -4.22
C PRO A 119 -7.11 -5.79 -4.30
N HIS A 120 -6.26 -6.73 -3.94
CA HIS A 120 -4.80 -6.67 -4.10
C HIS A 120 -4.28 -7.57 -5.23
N SER A 121 -5.17 -8.00 -6.14
CA SER A 121 -4.76 -8.80 -7.29
C SER A 121 -4.14 -7.92 -8.38
N TRP A 122 -3.27 -8.52 -9.20
CA TRP A 122 -2.66 -7.84 -10.36
C TRP A 122 -3.68 -7.35 -11.40
N SER A 123 -4.89 -7.92 -11.43
CA SER A 123 -5.98 -7.48 -12.31
C SER A 123 -6.49 -6.06 -12.07
N ILE A 124 -6.02 -5.39 -10.99
CA ILE A 124 -6.31 -3.95 -10.77
C ILE A 124 -5.46 -3.05 -11.66
N ILE A 125 -4.43 -3.59 -12.31
CA ILE A 125 -3.50 -2.86 -13.15
C ILE A 125 -3.85 -3.17 -14.61
N ASP A 126 -4.06 -2.13 -15.40
CA ASP A 126 -3.98 -2.24 -16.84
C ASP A 126 -2.51 -2.34 -17.22
N ALA A 127 -2.08 -3.53 -17.65
CA ALA A 127 -0.69 -3.81 -17.91
C ALA A 127 -0.13 -3.00 -19.09
N GLU A 128 -0.93 -2.77 -20.13
CA GLU A 128 -0.53 -1.99 -21.29
C GLU A 128 -0.34 -0.51 -20.90
N GLU A 129 -1.31 0.08 -20.21
CA GLU A 129 -1.23 1.45 -19.70
C GLU A 129 -0.05 1.64 -18.75
N CYS A 130 0.19 0.66 -17.85
CA CYS A 130 1.32 0.70 -16.92
C CYS A 130 2.66 0.69 -17.66
N VAL A 131 2.82 -0.16 -18.69
CA VAL A 131 4.02 -0.20 -19.52
C VAL A 131 4.23 1.11 -20.27
N GLN A 132 3.18 1.68 -20.85
CA GLN A 132 3.26 2.97 -21.54
C GLN A 132 3.68 4.10 -20.58
N TRP A 133 3.15 4.09 -19.36
CA TRP A 133 3.57 5.04 -18.34
C TRP A 133 5.06 4.89 -18.00
N ILE A 134 5.56 3.67 -17.79
CA ILE A 134 6.98 3.39 -17.50
C ILE A 134 7.86 3.91 -18.65
N LEU A 135 7.51 3.63 -19.89
CA LEU A 135 8.26 4.11 -21.06
C LEU A 135 8.25 5.63 -21.13
N GLY A 136 7.11 6.28 -20.94
CA GLY A 136 7.01 7.74 -20.96
C GLY A 136 7.76 8.42 -19.80
N VAL A 137 7.99 7.73 -18.68
CA VAL A 137 8.84 8.22 -17.59
C VAL A 137 10.31 8.07 -17.93
N TRP A 138 10.69 6.98 -18.62
CA TRP A 138 12.09 6.69 -18.97
C TRP A 138 12.64 7.61 -20.06
N GLU A 139 11.79 8.10 -20.94
CA GLU A 139 12.16 8.97 -22.07
C GLU A 139 12.31 10.45 -21.70
N ARG A 140 12.02 10.84 -20.45
CA ARG A 140 12.14 12.22 -19.95
C ARG A 140 13.32 12.40 -19.00
#